data_594d061ccd6d9b319f7572033fc50a63
#
_entry.id   594d061ccd6d9b319f7572033fc50a63
#
_cell.length_a   1.000
_cell.length_b   1.000
_cell.length_c   1.000
_cell.angle_alpha   90.00
_cell.angle_beta   90.00
_cell.angle_gamma   90.00
#
_symmetry.space_group_name_H-M   'P 1'
#
loop_
_entity.id
_entity.type
_entity.pdbx_description
1 polymer ?
#
loop_
_entity_poly.entity_id
_entity_poly.type
_entity_poly.pdbx_seq_one_letter_code
_entity_poly.pdbx_strand_id
1 'polypeptide(L)'
;MKIISFGWTWPALLAEGNLQKTVTRRDWDEKYAASFKAGELIQAYDRSPRFKGKKIATIRLVRAPYFESVSDMPDSDYEAEGFAYLDVNRHLLPKGMPYDVSREGFDAWRRSGERLWVIRFERVE
;
A
#
# COMPACT_ATOMS: atom_id res chain seq x y z
N MET A 1 6.67 6.56 -17.01
CA MET A 1 6.76 5.99 -15.65
C MET A 1 5.35 5.82 -15.09
N LYS A 2 5.04 4.65 -14.58
CA LYS A 2 3.71 4.37 -14.02
C LYS A 2 3.49 5.13 -12.72
N ILE A 3 2.22 5.29 -12.36
CA ILE A 3 1.81 5.96 -11.13
C ILE A 3 0.96 5.01 -10.30
N ILE A 4 1.22 4.99 -8.98
CA ILE A 4 0.31 4.35 -8.02
C ILE A 4 -0.12 5.42 -7.02
N SER A 5 -1.43 5.49 -6.79
CA SER A 5 -2.02 6.44 -5.85
C SER A 5 -2.26 5.76 -4.50
N PHE A 6 -1.88 6.44 -3.42
CA PHE A 6 -2.00 5.93 -2.05
C PHE A 6 -2.97 6.81 -1.26
N GLY A 7 -4.20 6.95 -1.77
CA GLY A 7 -5.18 7.90 -1.24
C GLY A 7 -5.47 7.78 0.25
N TRP A 8 -5.41 6.57 0.78
CA TRP A 8 -5.74 6.32 2.18
C TRP A 8 -4.53 6.12 3.08
N THR A 9 -3.40 5.70 2.53
CA THR A 9 -2.23 5.31 3.33
C THR A 9 -0.98 6.14 3.04
N TRP A 10 -1.10 7.22 2.26
CA TRP A 10 0.05 8.02 1.86
C TRP A 10 0.89 8.54 3.04
N PRO A 11 0.32 8.88 4.23
CA PRO A 11 1.18 9.34 5.33
C PRO A 11 2.16 8.26 5.79
N ALA A 12 1.74 6.99 5.77
CA ALA A 12 2.61 5.87 6.15
C ALA A 12 3.73 5.65 5.14
N LEU A 13 3.50 6.00 3.87
CA LEU A 13 4.54 5.91 2.85
C LEU A 13 5.70 6.85 3.14
N LEU A 14 5.42 7.99 3.75
CA LEU A 14 6.43 9.00 4.08
C LEU A 14 7.05 8.79 5.47
N ALA A 15 6.58 7.81 6.24
CA ALA A 15 7.13 7.50 7.55
C ALA A 15 8.57 7.01 7.42
N GLU A 16 9.34 7.17 8.49
CA GLU A 16 10.70 6.65 8.56
C GLU A 16 10.74 5.41 9.46
N GLY A 17 11.73 4.55 9.23
CA GLY A 17 11.94 3.39 10.07
C GLY A 17 11.02 2.22 9.74
N ASN A 18 10.82 1.35 10.73
CA ASN A 18 10.16 0.06 10.54
C ASN A 18 8.63 0.12 10.49
N LEU A 19 8.04 1.31 10.62
CA LEU A 19 6.60 1.50 10.41
C LEU A 19 6.28 2.08 9.03
N GLN A 20 7.29 2.28 8.20
CA GLN A 20 7.10 2.77 6.84
C GLN A 20 6.33 1.75 6.00
N LYS A 21 5.38 2.24 5.22
CA LYS A 21 4.64 1.39 4.28
C LYS A 21 5.57 0.89 3.18
N THR A 22 5.56 -0.44 2.97
CA THR A 22 6.39 -1.10 1.96
C THR A 22 5.63 -2.11 1.12
N VAL A 23 4.31 -2.20 1.31
CA VAL A 23 3.47 -3.07 0.50
C VAL A 23 2.12 -2.41 0.29
N THR A 24 1.50 -2.70 -0.83
CA THR A 24 0.12 -2.33 -1.10
C THR A 24 -0.58 -3.49 -1.80
N ARG A 25 -1.89 -3.60 -1.62
CA ARG A 25 -2.70 -4.63 -2.25
C ARG A 25 -3.77 -3.97 -3.09
N ARG A 26 -3.97 -4.51 -4.30
CA ARG A 26 -4.83 -3.89 -5.31
C ARG A 26 -5.68 -4.93 -6.02
N ASP A 27 -6.91 -4.54 -6.32
CA ASP A 27 -7.82 -5.35 -7.11
C ASP A 27 -7.63 -4.99 -8.60
N TRP A 28 -6.45 -5.31 -9.12
CA TRP A 28 -6.11 -5.06 -10.52
C TRP A 28 -6.51 -6.24 -11.39
N ASP A 29 -6.77 -6.01 -12.68
CA ASP A 29 -6.87 -7.12 -13.60
C ASP A 29 -5.48 -7.71 -13.84
N GLU A 30 -5.46 -8.96 -14.26
CA GLU A 30 -4.21 -9.72 -14.41
C GLU A 30 -3.27 -9.08 -15.43
N LYS A 31 -3.81 -8.57 -16.53
CA LYS A 31 -3.01 -7.97 -17.60
C LYS A 31 -2.30 -6.72 -17.10
N TYR A 32 -3.00 -5.88 -16.34
CA TYR A 32 -2.40 -4.68 -15.77
C TYR A 32 -1.30 -5.03 -14.76
N ALA A 33 -1.60 -5.97 -13.85
CA ALA A 33 -0.61 -6.42 -12.86
C ALA A 33 0.64 -7.00 -13.53
N ALA A 34 0.47 -7.75 -14.62
CA ALA A 34 1.58 -8.35 -15.35
C ALA A 34 2.48 -7.32 -16.06
N SER A 35 2.00 -6.09 -16.23
CA SER A 35 2.80 -5.03 -16.84
C SER A 35 3.87 -4.46 -15.92
N PHE A 36 3.80 -4.76 -14.62
CA PHE A 36 4.77 -4.28 -13.64
C PHE A 36 5.89 -5.29 -13.46
N LYS A 37 7.13 -4.82 -13.32
CA LYS A 37 8.32 -5.67 -13.25
C LYS A 37 9.13 -5.41 -11.99
N ALA A 38 9.85 -6.42 -11.54
CA ALA A 38 10.82 -6.25 -10.45
C ALA A 38 11.83 -5.17 -10.84
N GLY A 39 12.14 -4.30 -9.90
CA GLY A 39 13.09 -3.19 -10.11
C GLY A 39 12.49 -1.96 -10.77
N GLU A 40 11.25 -2.02 -11.20
CA GLU A 40 10.61 -0.88 -11.87
C GLU A 40 10.42 0.29 -10.92
N LEU A 41 10.70 1.50 -11.39
CA LEU A 41 10.47 2.73 -10.64
C LEU A 41 9.06 3.24 -10.92
N ILE A 42 8.36 3.59 -9.85
CA ILE A 42 6.96 4.02 -9.90
C ILE A 42 6.85 5.36 -9.18
N GLN A 43 6.05 6.27 -9.72
CA GLN A 43 5.74 7.51 -9.04
C GLN A 43 4.59 7.28 -8.06
N ALA A 44 4.82 7.57 -6.78
CA ALA A 44 3.80 7.45 -5.75
C ALA A 44 3.11 8.80 -5.57
N TYR A 45 1.78 8.78 -5.61
CA TYR A 45 0.95 9.97 -5.45
C TYR A 45 0.09 9.86 -4.21
N ASP A 46 -0.25 10.98 -3.59
CA ASP A 46 -1.15 11.03 -2.43
C ASP A 46 -2.61 10.76 -2.82
N ARG A 47 -2.96 10.96 -4.08
CA ARG A 47 -4.24 10.59 -4.68
C ARG A 47 -4.10 10.63 -6.20
N SER A 48 -5.12 10.17 -6.90
CA SER A 48 -5.09 10.15 -8.36
C SER A 48 -4.81 11.56 -8.93
N PRO A 49 -3.94 11.67 -9.96
CA PRO A 49 -3.74 12.94 -10.67
C PRO A 49 -5.05 13.53 -11.20
N ARG A 50 -6.03 12.68 -11.53
CA ARG A 50 -7.38 13.09 -11.96
C ARG A 50 -8.06 13.98 -10.91
N PHE A 51 -7.76 13.76 -9.63
CA PHE A 51 -8.31 14.51 -8.51
C PHE A 51 -7.28 15.45 -7.89
N LYS A 52 -6.36 15.97 -8.71
CA LYS A 52 -5.31 16.92 -8.30
C LYS A 52 -4.32 16.33 -7.31
N GLY A 53 -4.07 15.03 -7.41
CA GLY A 53 -3.04 14.38 -6.60
C GLY A 53 -1.67 14.89 -6.94
N LYS A 54 -0.75 14.80 -5.99
CA LYS A 54 0.64 15.23 -6.12
C LYS A 54 1.57 14.05 -5.94
N LYS A 55 2.66 14.06 -6.70
CA LYS A 55 3.74 13.10 -6.46
C LYS A 55 4.36 13.39 -5.10
N ILE A 56 4.47 12.35 -4.27
CA ILE A 56 5.03 12.45 -2.92
C ILE A 56 6.30 11.62 -2.73
N ALA A 57 6.55 10.65 -3.62
CA ALA A 57 7.72 9.80 -3.50
C ALA A 57 7.97 9.06 -4.80
N THR A 58 9.15 8.47 -4.91
CA THR A 58 9.47 7.47 -5.93
C THR A 58 9.70 6.15 -5.21
N ILE A 59 9.09 5.08 -5.69
CA ILE A 59 9.25 3.75 -5.13
C ILE A 59 9.82 2.82 -6.20
N ARG A 60 10.49 1.75 -5.75
CA ARG A 60 11.01 0.70 -6.61
C ARG A 60 10.39 -0.62 -6.22
N LEU A 61 9.85 -1.37 -7.18
CA LEU A 61 9.30 -2.68 -6.90
C LEU A 61 10.44 -3.66 -6.58
N VAL A 62 10.34 -4.36 -5.45
CA VAL A 62 11.36 -5.35 -5.07
C VAL A 62 11.12 -6.69 -5.75
N ARG A 63 9.92 -6.90 -6.31
CA ARG A 63 9.57 -8.07 -7.10
C ARG A 63 8.36 -7.75 -7.96
N ALA A 64 8.07 -8.61 -8.92
CA ALA A 64 6.84 -8.49 -9.72
C ALA A 64 5.62 -8.71 -8.81
N PRO A 65 4.48 -8.05 -9.07
CA PRO A 65 3.25 -8.31 -8.32
C PRO A 65 2.85 -9.77 -8.37
N TYR A 66 2.26 -10.26 -7.28
CA TYR A 66 1.76 -11.64 -7.21
C TYR A 66 0.37 -11.65 -6.58
N PHE A 67 -0.43 -12.65 -6.95
CA PHE A 67 -1.81 -12.77 -6.51
C PHE A 67 -1.89 -13.66 -5.27
N GLU A 68 -2.56 -13.18 -4.22
CA GLU A 68 -2.56 -13.87 -2.93
C GLU A 68 -3.84 -13.57 -2.16
N SER A 69 -4.35 -14.55 -1.43
CA SER A 69 -5.40 -14.30 -0.45
C SER A 69 -4.84 -13.54 0.74
N VAL A 70 -5.59 -12.57 1.25
CA VAL A 70 -5.16 -11.83 2.45
C VAL A 70 -5.08 -12.75 3.68
N SER A 71 -5.71 -13.92 3.66
CA SER A 71 -5.57 -14.89 4.75
C SER A 71 -4.17 -15.49 4.82
N ASP A 72 -3.40 -15.42 3.73
CA ASP A 72 -2.00 -15.88 3.70
C ASP A 72 -1.00 -14.75 3.99
N MET A 73 -1.50 -13.57 4.25
CA MET A 73 -0.69 -12.38 4.51
C MET A 73 0.10 -12.56 5.81
N PRO A 74 1.43 -12.31 5.81
CA PRO A 74 2.21 -12.44 7.03
C PRO A 74 1.78 -11.40 8.07
N ASP A 75 1.98 -11.73 9.33
CA ASP A 75 1.63 -10.87 10.45
C ASP A 75 2.31 -9.50 10.36
N SER A 76 3.56 -9.49 9.88
CA SER A 76 4.35 -8.26 9.70
C SER A 76 3.76 -7.31 8.64
N ASP A 77 2.80 -7.75 7.85
CA ASP A 77 2.15 -6.86 6.90
C ASP A 77 1.23 -5.84 7.56
N TYR A 78 0.94 -5.99 8.85
CA TYR A 78 0.28 -4.94 9.60
C TYR A 78 1.10 -3.64 9.56
N GLU A 79 2.40 -3.77 9.77
CA GLU A 79 3.33 -2.63 9.66
C GLU A 79 3.57 -2.27 8.19
N ALA A 80 3.84 -3.27 7.36
CA ALA A 80 4.22 -3.04 5.95
C ALA A 80 3.11 -2.36 5.14
N GLU A 81 1.83 -2.63 5.45
CA GLU A 81 0.70 -1.97 4.80
C GLU A 81 0.56 -0.51 5.25
N GLY A 82 1.22 -0.12 6.32
CA GLY A 82 1.15 1.22 6.88
C GLY A 82 0.09 1.39 7.95
N PHE A 83 -0.64 0.33 8.29
CA PHE A 83 -1.73 0.41 9.26
C PHE A 83 -1.22 0.70 10.66
N ALA A 84 -0.10 0.08 11.06
CA ALA A 84 0.49 0.34 12.37
C ALA A 84 0.86 1.81 12.54
N TYR A 85 1.47 2.41 11.52
CA TYR A 85 1.82 3.82 11.55
C TYR A 85 0.57 4.70 11.70
N LEU A 86 -0.46 4.42 10.93
CA LEU A 86 -1.69 5.21 10.96
C LEU A 86 -2.45 5.01 12.28
N ASP A 87 -2.37 3.82 12.86
CA ASP A 87 -3.04 3.54 14.13
C ASP A 87 -2.46 4.36 15.28
N VAL A 88 -1.14 4.53 15.33
CA VAL A 88 -0.49 5.36 16.35
C VAL A 88 -0.43 6.84 15.99
N ASN A 89 -0.80 7.21 14.78
CA ASN A 89 -0.81 8.59 14.29
C ASN A 89 -2.18 8.93 13.69
N ARG A 90 -3.24 8.68 14.44
CA ARG A 90 -4.62 8.80 13.94
C ARG A 90 -4.97 10.21 13.44
N HIS A 91 -4.28 11.23 13.90
CA HIS A 91 -4.45 12.59 13.40
C HIS A 91 -4.04 12.72 11.91
N LEU A 92 -3.29 11.76 11.38
CA LEU A 92 -2.88 11.75 9.98
C LEU A 92 -3.84 10.97 9.08
N LEU A 93 -4.87 10.33 9.63
CA LEU A 93 -5.83 9.58 8.82
C LEU A 93 -6.54 10.52 7.86
N PRO A 94 -6.55 10.20 6.55
CA PRO A 94 -7.32 10.98 5.59
C PRO A 94 -8.80 10.99 5.97
N LYS A 95 -9.44 12.11 5.75
CA LYS A 95 -10.86 12.26 6.04
C LYS A 95 -11.68 11.25 5.23
N GLY A 96 -12.62 10.59 5.91
CA GLY A 96 -13.47 9.59 5.26
C GLY A 96 -12.82 8.23 5.08
N MET A 97 -11.73 7.97 5.79
CA MET A 97 -11.02 6.69 5.75
C MET A 97 -11.98 5.52 5.96
N PRO A 98 -12.15 4.63 4.95
CA PRO A 98 -13.14 3.54 5.05
C PRO A 98 -12.61 2.31 5.76
N TYR A 99 -11.32 2.27 6.11
CA TYR A 99 -10.69 1.10 6.71
C TYR A 99 -10.46 1.29 8.19
N ASP A 100 -10.59 0.21 8.95
CA ASP A 100 -10.16 0.16 10.34
C ASP A 100 -8.68 -0.18 10.36
N VAL A 101 -7.82 0.80 10.70
CA VAL A 101 -6.36 0.64 10.70
C VAL A 101 -5.85 -0.02 11.98
N SER A 102 -6.74 -0.37 12.92
CA SER A 102 -6.33 -1.07 14.13
C SER A 102 -5.90 -2.51 13.81
N ARG A 103 -5.22 -3.14 14.76
CA ARG A 103 -4.87 -4.55 14.63
C ARG A 103 -6.10 -5.42 14.44
N GLU A 104 -7.20 -5.10 15.13
CA GLU A 104 -8.45 -5.83 14.98
C GLU A 104 -9.00 -5.72 13.56
N GLY A 105 -8.95 -4.54 12.97
CA GLY A 105 -9.38 -4.33 11.58
C GLY A 105 -8.51 -5.11 10.61
N PHE A 106 -7.20 -5.14 10.84
CA PHE A 106 -6.27 -5.91 10.02
C PHE A 106 -6.60 -7.40 10.10
N ASP A 107 -6.82 -7.93 11.30
CA ASP A 107 -7.15 -9.34 11.49
C ASP A 107 -8.50 -9.71 10.86
N ALA A 108 -9.47 -8.81 10.92
CA ALA A 108 -10.76 -9.01 10.27
C ALA A 108 -10.60 -9.08 8.74
N TRP A 109 -9.75 -8.21 8.17
CA TRP A 109 -9.46 -8.24 6.75
C TRP A 109 -8.81 -9.56 6.35
N ARG A 110 -7.84 -10.03 7.13
CA ARG A 110 -7.20 -11.34 6.89
C ARG A 110 -8.24 -12.47 6.85
N ARG A 111 -9.20 -12.44 7.75
CA ARG A 111 -10.25 -13.48 7.81
C ARG A 111 -11.18 -13.45 6.61
N SER A 112 -11.27 -12.32 5.91
CA SER A 112 -12.13 -12.21 4.74
C SER A 112 -11.69 -13.11 3.59
N GLY A 113 -10.39 -13.41 3.52
CA GLY A 113 -9.84 -14.23 2.43
C GLY A 113 -9.87 -13.55 1.07
N GLU A 114 -10.08 -12.23 1.03
CA GLU A 114 -10.06 -11.48 -0.22
C GLU A 114 -8.79 -11.76 -1.01
N ARG A 115 -8.89 -11.89 -2.32
CA ARG A 115 -7.73 -12.18 -3.16
C ARG A 115 -7.35 -10.93 -3.93
N LEU A 116 -6.09 -10.52 -3.79
CA LEU A 116 -5.60 -9.26 -4.34
C LEU A 116 -4.18 -9.43 -4.89
N TRP A 117 -3.79 -8.51 -5.75
CA TRP A 117 -2.40 -8.40 -6.20
C TRP A 117 -1.59 -7.70 -5.11
N VAL A 118 -0.45 -8.30 -4.78
CA VAL A 118 0.46 -7.79 -3.75
C VAL A 118 1.63 -7.11 -4.45
N ILE A 119 1.86 -5.85 -4.11
CA ILE A 119 2.94 -5.04 -4.68
C ILE A 119 3.88 -4.66 -3.54
N ARG A 120 5.07 -5.27 -3.52
CA ARG A 120 6.09 -4.96 -2.51
C ARG A 120 7.12 -4.04 -3.11
N PHE A 121 7.49 -3.03 -2.34
CA PHE A 121 8.35 -1.96 -2.85
C PHE A 121 9.22 -1.37 -1.73
N GLU A 122 10.17 -0.55 -2.14
CA GLU A 122 10.93 0.30 -1.24
C GLU A 122 10.83 1.75 -1.74
N ARG A 123 10.86 2.70 -0.82
CA ARG A 123 10.89 4.12 -1.18
C ARG A 123 12.34 4.48 -1.48
N VAL A 124 12.60 5.09 -2.64
CA VAL A 124 13.94 5.48 -3.06
C VAL A 124 14.17 7.00 -3.02
N GLU A 125 13.09 7.78 -2.92
CA GLU A 125 13.20 9.25 -2.69
C GLU A 125 11.89 9.90 -2.32
#